data_f9b0bba2b9745b8982bf611b745ce7a0
#
_entry.id   f9b0bba2b9745b8982bf611b745ce7a0
#
_cell.length_a   1.000
_cell.length_b   1.000
_cell.length_c   1.000
_cell.angle_alpha   90.00
_cell.angle_beta   90.00
_cell.angle_gamma   90.00
#
_symmetry.space_group_name_H-M   'P 1'
#
loop_
_entity.id
_entity.type
_entity.pdbx_description
1 polymer ?
#
loop_
_entity_poly.entity_id
_entity_poly.type
_entity_poly.pdbx_seq_one_letter_code
_entity_poly.pdbx_strand_id
1 'polypeptide(L)'
;MKAILDLDTGIDDALALAYAIAHPDLDLIGVTCTYGNVTVPLAVRNTLALLELLGQDDIPVFAGPSPDGFRPSEISSFIHGHNGVGEVLLPPATTQAQSQPAADFLIEALHEHGDDLVIIPTGPSTTIAAAMQQDPSFATAAHLVMMGGALTVPGNVTPWSEANISQDPEATDYLFRHTSDTTMVGLDVTLRTLLTTAESARWRATGTHAGRIFADMVDYYIRAYATTSPHLGGCGLHDPL
;
A
#
# COMPACT_ATOMS: atom_id res chain seq x y z
N MET A 1 10.62 0.87 16.36
CA MET A 1 10.43 1.98 15.38
C MET A 1 8.94 2.08 15.10
N LYS A 2 8.36 3.26 15.21
CA LYS A 2 6.97 3.53 14.84
C LYS A 2 6.82 3.57 13.33
N ALA A 3 5.72 3.04 12.81
CA ALA A 3 5.45 3.00 11.38
C ALA A 3 4.04 3.52 11.07
N ILE A 4 3.89 4.20 9.95
CA ILE A 4 2.62 4.51 9.30
C ILE A 4 2.69 3.97 7.88
N LEU A 5 1.67 3.22 7.47
CA LEU A 5 1.50 2.81 6.07
C LEU A 5 0.54 3.79 5.37
N ASP A 6 0.86 4.19 4.12
CA ASP A 6 -0.06 4.93 3.24
C ASP A 6 -0.42 4.03 2.05
N LEU A 7 -1.62 3.44 2.10
CA LEU A 7 -2.04 2.32 1.27
C LEU A 7 -3.11 2.72 0.26
N ASP A 8 -3.06 2.21 -0.95
CA ASP A 8 -4.19 2.22 -1.90
C ASP A 8 -4.94 0.86 -1.94
N THR A 9 -4.82 0.11 -0.92
CA THR A 9 -5.27 -1.20 -0.46
C THR A 9 -5.71 -2.16 -1.56
N GLY A 10 -4.70 -2.57 -2.32
CA GLY A 10 -4.70 -3.71 -3.21
C GLY A 10 -4.32 -5.01 -2.47
N ILE A 11 -3.99 -6.05 -3.25
CA ILE A 11 -3.62 -7.36 -2.69
C ILE A 11 -2.25 -7.29 -1.99
N ASP A 12 -1.27 -6.63 -2.58
CA ASP A 12 0.07 -6.47 -2.03
C ASP A 12 0.11 -5.51 -0.84
N ASP A 13 -0.69 -4.43 -0.85
CA ASP A 13 -0.92 -3.60 0.34
C ASP A 13 -1.47 -4.41 1.52
N ALA A 14 -2.42 -5.32 1.25
CA ALA A 14 -2.94 -6.21 2.29
C ALA A 14 -1.85 -7.10 2.88
N LEU A 15 -0.91 -7.56 2.06
CA LEU A 15 0.25 -8.32 2.52
C LEU A 15 1.23 -7.44 3.30
N ALA A 16 1.49 -6.20 2.86
CA ALA A 16 2.31 -5.23 3.58
C ALA A 16 1.73 -4.93 4.96
N LEU A 17 0.41 -4.71 5.05
CA LEU A 17 -0.28 -4.51 6.31
C LEU A 17 -0.09 -5.70 7.27
N ALA A 18 -0.31 -6.92 6.77
CA ALA A 18 -0.12 -8.13 7.59
C ALA A 18 1.34 -8.33 8.01
N TYR A 19 2.30 -7.99 7.14
CA TYR A 19 3.72 -8.05 7.44
C TYR A 19 4.12 -7.03 8.51
N ALA A 20 3.70 -5.77 8.37
CA ALA A 20 4.00 -4.71 9.33
C ALA A 20 3.46 -5.03 10.73
N ILE A 21 2.22 -5.56 10.83
CA ILE A 21 1.62 -6.01 12.08
C ILE A 21 2.42 -7.16 12.73
N ALA A 22 2.91 -8.09 11.92
CA ALA A 22 3.63 -9.26 12.43
C ALA A 22 5.11 -8.99 12.74
N HIS A 23 5.68 -7.88 12.25
CA HIS A 23 7.09 -7.60 12.39
C HIS A 23 7.42 -7.07 13.79
N PRO A 24 8.31 -7.73 14.57
CA PRO A 24 8.52 -7.39 15.98
C PRO A 24 9.19 -6.02 16.22
N ASP A 25 9.87 -5.48 15.23
CA ASP A 25 10.59 -4.20 15.34
C ASP A 25 9.76 -3.01 14.84
N LEU A 26 8.55 -3.26 14.29
CA LEU A 26 7.62 -2.23 13.85
C LEU A 26 6.46 -2.09 14.83
N ASP A 27 6.14 -0.86 15.17
CA ASP A 27 4.96 -0.45 15.93
C ASP A 27 4.06 0.35 14.98
N LEU A 28 3.09 -0.33 14.37
CA LEU A 28 2.17 0.28 13.41
C LEU A 28 1.16 1.16 14.15
N ILE A 29 1.38 2.48 14.13
CA ILE A 29 0.59 3.44 14.90
C ILE A 29 -0.61 4.01 14.14
N GLY A 30 -0.72 3.73 12.84
CA GLY A 30 -1.85 4.16 12.02
C GLY A 30 -1.67 3.80 10.56
N VAL A 31 -2.76 3.89 9.82
CA VAL A 31 -2.78 3.69 8.36
C VAL A 31 -3.49 4.85 7.70
N THR A 32 -2.85 5.45 6.70
CA THR A 32 -3.51 6.40 5.79
C THR A 32 -3.89 5.67 4.51
N CYS A 33 -4.98 6.09 3.87
CA CYS A 33 -5.47 5.48 2.65
C CYS A 33 -5.50 6.48 1.51
N THR A 34 -4.76 6.20 0.45
CA THR A 34 -4.78 6.94 -0.81
C THR A 34 -5.64 6.22 -1.86
N TYR A 35 -5.81 6.82 -3.03
CA TYR A 35 -6.40 6.17 -4.21
C TYR A 35 -5.30 5.51 -5.04
N GLY A 36 -5.67 4.61 -5.94
CA GLY A 36 -4.73 3.96 -6.86
C GLY A 36 -5.28 2.66 -7.39
N ASN A 37 -5.00 1.55 -6.73
CA ASN A 37 -5.58 0.24 -7.04
C ASN A 37 -7.11 0.26 -6.90
N VAL A 38 -7.60 1.04 -5.93
CA VAL A 38 -9.02 1.28 -5.68
C VAL A 38 -9.27 2.75 -5.35
N THR A 39 -10.53 3.13 -5.16
CA THR A 39 -10.90 4.47 -4.65
C THR A 39 -10.60 4.57 -3.15
N VAL A 40 -10.34 5.78 -2.63
CA VAL A 40 -10.10 6.01 -1.19
C VAL A 40 -11.19 5.38 -0.29
N PRO A 41 -12.50 5.55 -0.56
CA PRO A 41 -13.51 4.89 0.27
C PRO A 41 -13.41 3.36 0.27
N LEU A 42 -12.97 2.77 -0.83
CA LEU A 42 -12.78 1.33 -0.93
C LEU A 42 -11.49 0.87 -0.25
N ALA A 43 -10.40 1.63 -0.37
CA ALA A 43 -9.15 1.41 0.35
C ALA A 43 -9.39 1.42 1.87
N VAL A 44 -10.06 2.45 2.37
CA VAL A 44 -10.45 2.56 3.80
C VAL A 44 -11.27 1.36 4.25
N ARG A 45 -12.30 0.97 3.48
CA ARG A 45 -13.14 -0.19 3.81
C ARG A 45 -12.33 -1.49 3.88
N ASN A 46 -11.45 -1.70 2.90
CA ASN A 46 -10.62 -2.90 2.84
C ASN A 46 -9.61 -2.93 3.99
N THR A 47 -8.96 -1.80 4.28
CA THR A 47 -8.00 -1.68 5.39
C THR A 47 -8.65 -1.99 6.74
N LEU A 48 -9.80 -1.39 7.04
CA LEU A 48 -10.53 -1.66 8.27
C LEU A 48 -10.90 -3.14 8.41
N ALA A 49 -11.42 -3.75 7.32
CA ALA A 49 -11.78 -5.16 7.31
C ALA A 49 -10.57 -6.09 7.51
N LEU A 50 -9.42 -5.73 6.94
CA LEU A 50 -8.17 -6.48 7.10
C LEU A 50 -7.60 -6.33 8.51
N LEU A 51 -7.65 -5.15 9.11
CA LEU A 51 -7.23 -4.92 10.49
C LEU A 51 -8.08 -5.75 11.47
N GLU A 52 -9.39 -5.73 11.33
CA GLU A 52 -10.28 -6.58 12.16
C GLU A 52 -10.02 -8.08 11.93
N LEU A 53 -9.80 -8.51 10.68
CA LEU A 53 -9.43 -9.89 10.35
C LEU A 53 -8.14 -10.34 11.04
N LEU A 54 -7.20 -9.41 11.22
CA LEU A 54 -5.89 -9.63 11.86
C LEU A 54 -5.93 -9.37 13.39
N GLY A 55 -7.07 -8.96 13.95
CA GLY A 55 -7.24 -8.68 15.38
C GLY A 55 -6.51 -7.41 15.84
N GLN A 56 -6.45 -6.40 14.98
CA GLN A 56 -5.78 -5.11 15.19
C GLN A 56 -6.76 -3.95 14.94
N ASP A 57 -7.96 -4.06 15.45
CA ASP A 57 -9.06 -3.12 15.27
C ASP A 57 -8.90 -1.79 16.03
N ASP A 58 -7.88 -1.67 16.86
CA ASP A 58 -7.46 -0.46 17.56
C ASP A 58 -6.53 0.45 16.73
N ILE A 59 -5.93 -0.04 15.62
CA ILE A 59 -5.10 0.77 14.74
C ILE A 59 -5.99 1.76 13.95
N PRO A 60 -5.76 3.08 14.10
CA PRO A 60 -6.59 4.07 13.43
C PRO A 60 -6.33 4.14 11.92
N VAL A 61 -7.39 4.38 11.15
CA VAL A 61 -7.36 4.52 9.68
C VAL A 61 -7.86 5.89 9.28
N PHE A 62 -7.15 6.56 8.39
CA PHE A 62 -7.40 7.93 7.93
C PHE A 62 -7.57 7.99 6.42
N ALA A 63 -8.56 8.73 5.94
CA ALA A 63 -8.78 8.94 4.51
C ALA A 63 -7.89 10.07 3.97
N GLY A 64 -7.15 9.78 2.91
CA GLY A 64 -6.37 10.76 2.16
C GLY A 64 -7.17 11.48 1.08
N PRO A 65 -6.57 12.46 0.42
CA PRO A 65 -7.19 13.16 -0.69
C PRO A 65 -7.32 12.26 -1.92
N SER A 66 -8.27 12.60 -2.79
CA SER A 66 -8.48 11.96 -4.08
C SER A 66 -8.96 12.97 -5.10
N PRO A 67 -8.53 12.87 -6.37
CA PRO A 67 -9.12 13.66 -7.43
C PRO A 67 -10.61 13.39 -7.58
N ASP A 68 -11.37 14.45 -7.92
CA ASP A 68 -12.80 14.31 -8.17
C ASP A 68 -13.09 13.31 -9.29
N GLY A 69 -13.96 12.35 -9.01
CA GLY A 69 -14.38 11.36 -9.98
C GLY A 69 -13.30 10.31 -10.31
N PHE A 70 -12.26 10.17 -9.49
CA PHE A 70 -11.23 9.13 -9.68
C PHE A 70 -11.86 7.75 -9.89
N ARG A 71 -11.30 7.02 -10.85
CA ARG A 71 -11.63 5.62 -11.12
C ARG A 71 -10.33 4.84 -11.32
N PRO A 72 -10.20 3.67 -10.69
CA PRO A 72 -9.07 2.76 -10.95
C PRO A 72 -8.95 2.44 -12.45
N SER A 73 -7.74 2.26 -12.91
CA SER A 73 -7.47 1.82 -14.28
C SER A 73 -7.98 0.40 -14.53
N GLU A 74 -8.22 0.04 -15.79
CA GLU A 74 -8.61 -1.32 -16.16
C GLU A 74 -7.54 -2.34 -15.75
N ILE A 75 -6.26 -1.97 -15.86
CA ILE A 75 -5.16 -2.86 -15.45
C ILE A 75 -5.14 -3.06 -13.92
N SER A 76 -5.37 -2.01 -13.13
CA SER A 76 -5.46 -2.14 -11.68
C SER A 76 -6.61 -3.07 -11.28
N SER A 77 -7.79 -2.87 -11.88
CA SER A 77 -8.96 -3.74 -11.64
C SER A 77 -8.73 -5.19 -12.11
N PHE A 78 -7.95 -5.40 -13.16
CA PHE A 78 -7.59 -6.74 -13.60
C PHE A 78 -6.61 -7.43 -12.64
N ILE A 79 -5.63 -6.69 -12.11
CA ILE A 79 -4.58 -7.21 -11.24
C ILE A 79 -5.09 -7.44 -9.82
N HIS A 80 -5.85 -6.49 -9.25
CA HIS A 80 -6.29 -6.52 -7.85
C HIS A 80 -7.75 -6.92 -7.65
N GLY A 81 -8.51 -7.10 -8.76
CA GLY A 81 -9.97 -7.26 -8.71
C GLY A 81 -10.69 -5.92 -8.59
N HIS A 82 -11.99 -5.89 -8.92
CA HIS A 82 -12.81 -4.67 -8.79
C HIS A 82 -12.97 -4.23 -7.33
N ASN A 83 -12.85 -5.17 -6.40
CA ASN A 83 -12.92 -4.89 -4.96
C ASN A 83 -11.53 -4.62 -4.34
N GLY A 84 -10.44 -4.69 -5.11
CA GLY A 84 -9.07 -4.46 -4.67
C GLY A 84 -8.43 -5.65 -3.94
N VAL A 85 -9.17 -6.69 -3.62
CA VAL A 85 -8.71 -7.84 -2.83
C VAL A 85 -8.95 -9.18 -3.53
N GLY A 86 -8.81 -9.19 -4.86
CA GLY A 86 -8.90 -10.41 -5.67
C GLY A 86 -10.29 -11.02 -5.71
N GLU A 87 -11.34 -10.21 -5.67
CA GLU A 87 -12.75 -10.60 -5.60
C GLU A 87 -13.09 -11.43 -4.34
N VAL A 88 -12.19 -11.49 -3.36
CA VAL A 88 -12.44 -12.17 -2.08
C VAL A 88 -13.42 -11.33 -1.26
N LEU A 89 -14.38 -11.98 -0.63
CA LEU A 89 -15.32 -11.31 0.27
C LEU A 89 -14.69 -11.19 1.66
N LEU A 90 -14.26 -9.98 2.01
CA LEU A 90 -13.86 -9.67 3.36
C LEU A 90 -15.09 -9.53 4.27
N PRO A 91 -15.01 -9.95 5.54
CA PRO A 91 -16.03 -9.60 6.52
C PRO A 91 -16.19 -8.08 6.59
N PRO A 92 -17.42 -7.55 6.71
CA PRO A 92 -17.60 -6.11 6.86
C PRO A 92 -17.00 -5.64 8.18
N ALA A 93 -16.22 -4.56 8.14
CA ALA A 93 -15.68 -3.94 9.34
C ALA A 93 -16.79 -3.31 10.20
N THR A 94 -16.60 -3.36 11.51
CA THR A 94 -17.45 -2.69 12.51
C THR A 94 -16.85 -1.35 12.94
N THR A 95 -15.53 -1.21 12.82
CA THR A 95 -14.76 0.02 13.04
C THR A 95 -14.97 1.02 11.89
N GLN A 96 -14.66 2.27 12.18
CA GLN A 96 -14.78 3.37 11.22
C GLN A 96 -13.46 4.15 11.13
N ALA A 97 -13.23 4.75 9.96
CA ALA A 97 -12.11 5.66 9.78
C ALA A 97 -12.25 6.88 10.68
N GLN A 98 -11.12 7.45 11.05
CA GLN A 98 -11.05 8.71 11.79
C GLN A 98 -11.59 9.86 10.92
N SER A 99 -12.16 10.88 11.57
CA SER A 99 -12.66 12.07 10.87
C SER A 99 -11.55 13.06 10.48
N GLN A 100 -10.36 12.90 11.06
CA GLN A 100 -9.18 13.71 10.75
C GLN A 100 -8.65 13.36 9.35
N PRO A 101 -8.28 14.35 8.53
CA PRO A 101 -7.61 14.11 7.25
C PRO A 101 -6.27 13.38 7.43
N ALA A 102 -5.91 12.50 6.49
CA ALA A 102 -4.67 11.73 6.54
C ALA A 102 -3.42 12.64 6.61
N ALA A 103 -3.39 13.75 5.86
CA ALA A 103 -2.26 14.69 5.89
C ALA A 103 -2.05 15.31 7.27
N ASP A 104 -3.13 15.66 7.98
CA ASP A 104 -3.04 16.22 9.33
C ASP A 104 -2.48 15.19 10.30
N PHE A 105 -2.94 13.94 10.22
CA PHE A 105 -2.42 12.83 11.04
C PHE A 105 -0.93 12.58 10.79
N LEU A 106 -0.47 12.57 9.53
CA LEU A 106 0.94 12.39 9.18
C LEU A 106 1.82 13.48 9.79
N ILE A 107 1.38 14.75 9.70
CA ILE A 107 2.09 15.90 10.27
C ILE A 107 2.16 15.80 11.79
N GLU A 108 1.04 15.52 12.46
CA GLU A 108 0.99 15.39 13.92
C GLU A 108 1.87 14.22 14.41
N ALA A 109 1.79 13.06 13.75
CA ALA A 109 2.60 11.90 14.10
C ALA A 109 4.11 12.17 13.95
N LEU A 110 4.51 12.90 12.88
CA LEU A 110 5.91 13.29 12.71
C LEU A 110 6.37 14.26 13.80
N HIS A 111 5.54 15.25 14.16
CA HIS A 111 5.87 16.18 15.24
C HIS A 111 5.97 15.48 16.61
N GLU A 112 5.17 14.44 16.83
CA GLU A 112 5.17 13.69 18.10
C GLU A 112 6.36 12.73 18.20
N HIS A 113 6.71 12.04 17.11
CA HIS A 113 7.64 10.91 17.14
C HIS A 113 9.00 11.20 16.50
N GLY A 114 9.11 12.21 15.66
CA GLY A 114 10.37 12.63 15.03
C GLY A 114 11.09 11.46 14.35
N ASP A 115 12.39 11.30 14.66
CA ASP A 115 13.26 10.28 14.07
C ASP A 115 12.88 8.82 14.40
N ASP A 116 11.95 8.58 15.33
CA ASP A 116 11.44 7.22 15.62
C ASP A 116 10.29 6.81 14.71
N LEU A 117 9.89 7.66 13.76
CA LEU A 117 8.82 7.41 12.80
C LEU A 117 9.36 7.13 11.39
N VAL A 118 8.91 6.04 10.79
CA VAL A 118 9.01 5.78 9.35
C VAL A 118 7.62 5.84 8.73
N ILE A 119 7.50 6.50 7.59
CA ILE A 119 6.27 6.53 6.78
C ILE A 119 6.52 5.72 5.52
N ILE A 120 5.63 4.79 5.24
CA ILE A 120 5.80 3.79 4.18
C ILE A 120 4.63 3.92 3.18
N PRO A 121 4.74 4.79 2.16
CA PRO A 121 3.74 4.86 1.10
C PRO A 121 3.94 3.72 0.10
N THR A 122 2.85 2.99 -0.15
CA THR A 122 2.79 1.90 -1.14
C THR A 122 1.83 2.20 -2.30
N GLY A 123 1.17 3.36 -2.26
CA GLY A 123 0.34 3.91 -3.32
C GLY A 123 0.90 5.21 -3.91
N PRO A 124 0.11 5.94 -4.72
CA PRO A 124 0.46 7.26 -5.22
C PRO A 124 0.82 8.24 -4.11
N SER A 125 1.83 9.08 -4.34
CA SER A 125 2.39 10.00 -3.34
C SER A 125 1.48 11.17 -2.94
N THR A 126 0.23 11.16 -3.34
CA THR A 126 -0.72 12.29 -3.18
C THR A 126 -0.91 12.70 -1.73
N THR A 127 -1.08 11.71 -0.81
CA THR A 127 -1.25 11.98 0.63
C THR A 127 0.01 12.61 1.22
N ILE A 128 1.17 12.08 0.85
CA ILE A 128 2.48 12.58 1.31
C ILE A 128 2.72 14.01 0.80
N ALA A 129 2.47 14.25 -0.48
CA ALA A 129 2.62 15.59 -1.07
C ALA A 129 1.67 16.60 -0.42
N ALA A 130 0.44 16.19 -0.06
CA ALA A 130 -0.50 17.05 0.65
C ALA A 130 0.04 17.43 2.05
N ALA A 131 0.60 16.49 2.80
CA ALA A 131 1.25 16.77 4.09
C ALA A 131 2.44 17.73 3.93
N MET A 132 3.30 17.51 2.93
CA MET A 132 4.45 18.38 2.64
C MET A 132 4.05 19.81 2.22
N GLN A 133 2.96 19.96 1.46
CA GLN A 133 2.43 21.28 1.05
C GLN A 133 1.81 22.02 2.23
N GLN A 134 1.17 21.30 3.13
CA GLN A 134 0.54 21.87 4.32
C GLN A 134 1.58 22.26 5.39
N ASP A 135 2.60 21.43 5.58
CA ASP A 135 3.74 21.71 6.47
C ASP A 135 5.08 21.47 5.75
N PRO A 136 5.76 22.53 5.27
CA PRO A 136 7.06 22.38 4.61
C PRO A 136 8.14 21.75 5.48
N SER A 137 8.03 21.79 6.82
CA SER A 137 8.99 21.12 7.71
C SER A 137 8.89 19.60 7.63
N PHE A 138 7.69 19.07 7.32
CA PHE A 138 7.46 17.64 7.08
C PHE A 138 8.38 17.10 5.98
N ALA A 139 8.55 17.83 4.89
CA ALA A 139 9.39 17.42 3.76
C ALA A 139 10.85 17.15 4.12
N THR A 140 11.37 17.87 5.11
CA THR A 140 12.78 17.77 5.52
C THR A 140 13.00 16.85 6.72
N ALA A 141 11.96 16.58 7.50
CA ALA A 141 12.03 15.78 8.72
C ALA A 141 11.51 14.33 8.52
N ALA A 142 10.63 14.09 7.54
CA ALA A 142 10.07 12.77 7.34
C ALA A 142 11.11 11.78 6.79
N HIS A 143 11.18 10.60 7.42
CA HIS A 143 11.85 9.42 6.90
C HIS A 143 10.86 8.59 6.08
N LEU A 144 11.07 8.50 4.76
CA LEU A 144 10.17 7.84 3.82
C LEU A 144 10.81 6.60 3.22
N VAL A 145 10.08 5.49 3.25
CA VAL A 145 10.43 4.27 2.50
C VAL A 145 9.26 3.94 1.59
N MET A 146 9.35 4.27 0.30
CA MET A 146 8.23 4.17 -0.62
C MET A 146 8.37 3.00 -1.59
N MET A 147 7.27 2.30 -1.86
CA MET A 147 7.17 1.43 -3.02
C MET A 147 6.74 2.24 -4.24
N GLY A 148 7.51 2.16 -5.29
CA GLY A 148 7.19 2.81 -6.57
C GLY A 148 8.39 2.94 -7.48
N GLY A 149 8.11 3.22 -8.74
CA GLY A 149 9.11 3.53 -9.73
C GLY A 149 9.79 2.33 -10.39
N ALA A 150 10.51 2.65 -11.46
CA ALA A 150 11.28 1.70 -12.25
C ALA A 150 12.53 2.42 -12.79
N LEU A 151 13.68 2.19 -12.14
CA LEU A 151 14.91 2.93 -12.48
C LEU A 151 15.66 2.27 -13.64
N THR A 152 15.89 0.95 -13.55
CA THR A 152 16.74 0.20 -14.52
C THR A 152 15.96 -0.92 -15.23
N VAL A 153 14.67 -1.04 -14.98
CA VAL A 153 13.77 -2.01 -15.61
C VAL A 153 12.59 -1.30 -16.27
N PRO A 154 11.89 -1.92 -17.22
CA PRO A 154 10.64 -1.35 -17.73
C PRO A 154 9.58 -1.15 -16.65
N GLY A 155 8.67 -0.20 -16.88
CA GLY A 155 7.49 -0.03 -16.04
C GLY A 155 6.50 -1.19 -16.18
N ASN A 156 5.48 -1.19 -15.33
CA ASN A 156 4.44 -2.23 -15.30
C ASN A 156 3.07 -1.76 -15.83
N VAL A 157 2.85 -0.44 -15.97
CA VAL A 157 1.64 0.13 -16.61
C VAL A 157 1.92 0.70 -17.98
N THR A 158 3.11 1.24 -18.21
CA THR A 158 3.66 1.58 -19.52
C THR A 158 5.10 1.08 -19.60
N PRO A 159 5.74 1.05 -20.77
CA PRO A 159 7.17 0.71 -20.85
C PRO A 159 8.08 1.62 -20.01
N TRP A 160 7.60 2.78 -19.58
CA TRP A 160 8.39 3.84 -18.96
C TRP A 160 7.96 4.15 -17.53
N SER A 161 6.78 3.70 -17.08
CA SER A 161 6.24 4.08 -15.79
C SER A 161 5.69 2.92 -14.99
N GLU A 162 5.98 2.97 -13.70
CA GLU A 162 5.41 2.12 -12.68
C GLU A 162 4.06 2.73 -12.21
N ALA A 163 3.17 1.90 -11.67
CA ALA A 163 1.79 2.24 -11.37
C ALA A 163 1.64 3.42 -10.40
N ASN A 164 2.30 3.38 -9.25
CA ASN A 164 2.18 4.40 -8.20
C ASN A 164 2.66 5.77 -8.68
N ILE A 165 3.81 5.79 -9.36
CA ILE A 165 4.37 7.02 -9.92
C ILE A 165 3.46 7.56 -11.02
N SER A 166 2.91 6.70 -11.89
CA SER A 166 2.12 7.13 -13.04
C SER A 166 0.73 7.67 -12.67
N GLN A 167 0.21 7.33 -11.52
CA GLN A 167 -1.12 7.76 -11.06
C GLN A 167 -1.12 9.18 -10.49
N ASP A 168 0.01 9.65 -9.94
CA ASP A 168 0.22 11.04 -9.55
C ASP A 168 1.69 11.44 -9.74
N PRO A 169 2.12 11.66 -10.99
CA PRO A 169 3.50 12.02 -11.27
C PRO A 169 3.88 13.40 -10.71
N GLU A 170 2.91 14.31 -10.59
CA GLU A 170 3.16 15.65 -10.04
C GLU A 170 3.42 15.60 -8.54
N ALA A 171 2.65 14.81 -7.79
CA ALA A 171 2.90 14.58 -6.37
C ALA A 171 4.25 13.91 -6.13
N THR A 172 4.59 12.94 -6.96
CA THR A 172 5.87 12.22 -6.84
C THR A 172 7.06 13.11 -7.21
N ASP A 173 6.97 13.93 -8.27
CA ASP A 173 8.00 14.93 -8.61
C ASP A 173 8.16 15.93 -7.47
N TYR A 174 7.05 16.39 -6.88
CA TYR A 174 7.08 17.29 -5.74
C TYR A 174 7.79 16.64 -4.54
N LEU A 175 7.46 15.40 -4.22
CA LEU A 175 8.09 14.62 -3.15
C LEU A 175 9.61 14.56 -3.35
N PHE A 176 10.09 14.07 -4.50
CA PHE A 176 11.52 13.91 -4.76
C PHE A 176 12.31 15.21 -4.79
N ARG A 177 11.67 16.35 -5.11
CA ARG A 177 12.33 17.66 -5.10
C ARG A 177 12.49 18.26 -3.71
N HIS A 178 11.69 17.84 -2.74
CA HIS A 178 11.61 18.53 -1.45
C HIS A 178 11.99 17.64 -0.26
N THR A 179 12.00 16.32 -0.40
CA THR A 179 12.44 15.42 0.67
C THR A 179 13.96 15.36 0.78
N SER A 180 14.45 15.17 2.00
CA SER A 180 15.88 14.95 2.29
C SER A 180 16.21 13.48 2.59
N ASP A 181 15.23 12.68 3.00
CA ASP A 181 15.41 11.27 3.39
C ASP A 181 14.30 10.40 2.80
N THR A 182 14.56 9.88 1.60
CA THR A 182 13.62 9.01 0.89
C THR A 182 14.33 7.80 0.28
N THR A 183 13.91 6.62 0.65
CA THR A 183 14.30 5.36 0.01
C THR A 183 13.19 4.91 -0.92
N MET A 184 13.49 4.75 -2.21
CA MET A 184 12.56 4.19 -3.20
C MET A 184 12.85 2.72 -3.44
N VAL A 185 11.85 1.86 -3.22
CA VAL A 185 11.87 0.42 -3.51
C VAL A 185 11.08 0.20 -4.81
N GLY A 186 11.77 0.25 -5.94
CA GLY A 186 11.16 0.17 -7.27
C GLY A 186 11.06 -1.26 -7.81
N LEU A 187 10.50 -1.38 -9.02
CA LEU A 187 10.37 -2.66 -9.74
C LEU A 187 11.70 -3.39 -9.94
N ASP A 188 12.81 -2.67 -9.92
CA ASP A 188 14.19 -3.22 -9.96
C ASP A 188 14.45 -4.21 -8.82
N VAL A 189 13.78 -4.03 -7.71
CA VAL A 189 13.89 -4.86 -6.49
C VAL A 189 12.67 -5.77 -6.37
N THR A 190 11.47 -5.21 -6.46
CA THR A 190 10.23 -5.92 -6.13
C THR A 190 9.92 -7.08 -7.08
N LEU A 191 10.29 -6.99 -8.36
CA LEU A 191 10.14 -8.09 -9.32
C LEU A 191 11.16 -9.23 -9.14
N ARG A 192 12.10 -9.09 -8.20
CA ARG A 192 13.09 -10.15 -7.88
C ARG A 192 12.64 -11.03 -6.72
N THR A 193 11.60 -10.63 -6.00
CA THR A 193 10.97 -11.40 -4.93
C THR A 193 9.55 -11.77 -5.35
N LEU A 194 9.31 -13.08 -5.45
CA LEU A 194 8.06 -13.59 -6.01
C LEU A 194 7.34 -14.45 -4.98
N LEU A 195 6.01 -14.33 -4.96
CA LEU A 195 5.12 -15.29 -4.34
C LEU A 195 4.62 -16.29 -5.38
N THR A 196 4.62 -17.55 -4.98
CA THR A 196 4.13 -18.66 -5.81
C THR A 196 2.95 -19.36 -5.13
N THR A 197 2.32 -20.29 -5.82
CA THR A 197 1.27 -21.12 -5.23
C THR A 197 1.75 -21.98 -4.05
N ALA A 198 3.06 -22.11 -3.85
CA ALA A 198 3.61 -22.81 -2.70
C ALA A 198 3.38 -22.04 -1.40
N GLU A 199 3.54 -20.70 -1.44
CA GLU A 199 3.29 -19.82 -0.29
C GLU A 199 1.80 -19.77 0.04
N SER A 200 0.94 -19.56 -0.94
CA SER A 200 -0.52 -19.56 -0.72
C SER A 200 -1.03 -20.90 -0.16
N ALA A 201 -0.49 -22.01 -0.64
CA ALA A 201 -0.81 -23.34 -0.10
C ALA A 201 -0.38 -23.49 1.37
N ARG A 202 0.79 -22.97 1.76
CA ARG A 202 1.23 -22.98 3.16
C ARG A 202 0.30 -22.16 4.06
N TRP A 203 -0.11 -20.96 3.62
CA TRP A 203 -1.03 -20.13 4.39
C TRP A 203 -2.39 -20.80 4.54
N ARG A 204 -2.90 -21.43 3.48
CA ARG A 204 -4.15 -22.21 3.53
C ARG A 204 -4.04 -23.39 4.50
N ALA A 205 -2.88 -24.05 4.56
CA ALA A 205 -2.62 -25.17 5.44
C ALA A 205 -2.58 -24.80 6.94
N THR A 206 -2.42 -23.51 7.28
CA THR A 206 -2.52 -23.06 8.69
C THR A 206 -3.91 -23.31 9.29
N GLY A 207 -4.94 -23.45 8.44
CA GLY A 207 -6.34 -23.66 8.86
C GLY A 207 -7.00 -22.41 9.46
N THR A 208 -6.28 -21.30 9.58
CA THR A 208 -6.81 -20.03 10.10
C THR A 208 -7.73 -19.36 9.09
N HIS A 209 -8.62 -18.48 9.56
CA HIS A 209 -9.50 -17.72 8.68
C HIS A 209 -8.70 -16.72 7.83
N ALA A 210 -7.81 -15.97 8.45
CA ALA A 210 -6.91 -15.06 7.75
C ALA A 210 -6.05 -15.78 6.70
N GLY A 211 -5.41 -16.92 7.07
CA GLY A 211 -4.57 -17.68 6.15
C GLY A 211 -5.31 -18.15 4.89
N ARG A 212 -6.60 -18.47 5.00
CA ARG A 212 -7.43 -18.82 3.82
C ARG A 212 -7.72 -17.58 2.96
N ILE A 213 -8.11 -16.45 3.57
CA ILE A 213 -8.41 -15.20 2.86
C ILE A 213 -7.17 -14.71 2.10
N PHE A 214 -6.02 -14.61 2.76
CA PHE A 214 -4.77 -14.19 2.11
C PHE A 214 -4.33 -15.16 1.01
N ALA A 215 -4.52 -16.47 1.20
CA ALA A 215 -4.24 -17.44 0.16
C ALA A 215 -5.14 -17.28 -1.07
N ASP A 216 -6.43 -17.00 -0.88
CA ASP A 216 -7.37 -16.77 -1.99
C ASP A 216 -7.03 -15.47 -2.75
N MET A 217 -6.66 -14.40 -2.04
CA MET A 217 -6.20 -13.14 -2.62
C MET A 217 -4.94 -13.34 -3.47
N VAL A 218 -3.93 -14.03 -2.94
CA VAL A 218 -2.66 -14.28 -3.65
C VAL A 218 -2.85 -15.24 -4.82
N ASP A 219 -3.71 -16.25 -4.71
CA ASP A 219 -4.03 -17.12 -5.84
C ASP A 219 -4.70 -16.34 -6.99
N TYR A 220 -5.53 -15.32 -6.70
CA TYR A 220 -6.03 -14.39 -7.70
C TYR A 220 -4.90 -13.60 -8.36
N TYR A 221 -4.03 -13.01 -7.56
CA TYR A 221 -2.89 -12.19 -7.99
C TYR A 221 -1.93 -12.98 -8.90
N ILE A 222 -1.58 -14.20 -8.51
CA ILE A 222 -0.75 -15.10 -9.32
C ILE A 222 -1.40 -15.38 -10.69
N ARG A 223 -2.73 -15.60 -10.74
CA ARG A 223 -3.44 -15.80 -12.02
C ARG A 223 -3.40 -14.56 -12.91
N ALA A 224 -3.54 -13.36 -12.34
CA ALA A 224 -3.41 -12.11 -13.08
C ALA A 224 -2.00 -11.97 -13.66
N TYR A 225 -0.96 -12.22 -12.85
CA TYR A 225 0.44 -12.19 -13.27
C TYR A 225 0.76 -13.25 -14.34
N ALA A 226 0.15 -14.41 -14.29
CA ALA A 226 0.32 -15.43 -15.32
C ALA A 226 -0.14 -14.94 -16.71
N THR A 227 -1.00 -13.92 -16.77
CA THR A 227 -1.45 -13.28 -18.02
C THR A 227 -0.55 -12.09 -18.40
N THR A 228 -0.20 -11.22 -17.46
CA THR A 228 0.55 -9.98 -17.75
C THR A 228 2.05 -10.18 -17.78
N SER A 229 2.57 -11.10 -16.96
CA SER A 229 4.01 -11.34 -16.78
C SER A 229 4.32 -12.84 -16.64
N PRO A 230 3.95 -13.68 -17.64
CA PRO A 230 4.02 -15.15 -17.52
C PRO A 230 5.45 -15.69 -17.30
N HIS A 231 6.46 -14.90 -17.64
CA HIS A 231 7.87 -15.25 -17.48
C HIS A 231 8.33 -15.26 -16.01
N LEU A 232 7.58 -14.64 -15.07
CA LEU A 232 7.96 -14.58 -13.67
C LEU A 232 7.69 -15.88 -12.91
N GLY A 233 6.66 -16.65 -13.31
CA GLY A 233 6.30 -17.90 -12.61
C GLY A 233 5.65 -17.71 -11.24
N GLY A 234 5.24 -16.49 -10.91
CA GLY A 234 4.59 -16.08 -9.68
C GLY A 234 4.12 -14.63 -9.78
N CYS A 235 3.67 -14.02 -8.71
CA CYS A 235 3.41 -12.58 -8.64
C CYS A 235 4.55 -11.85 -7.92
N GLY A 236 4.81 -10.60 -8.34
CA GLY A 236 5.77 -9.74 -7.66
C GLY A 236 5.33 -9.45 -6.23
N LEU A 237 6.28 -9.42 -5.31
CA LEU A 237 6.06 -8.97 -3.95
C LEU A 237 6.51 -7.50 -3.88
N HIS A 238 5.55 -6.57 -4.06
CA HIS A 238 5.87 -5.15 -4.16
C HIS A 238 5.94 -4.48 -2.78
N ASP A 239 4.80 -4.29 -2.16
CA ASP A 239 4.65 -3.46 -0.97
C ASP A 239 5.22 -4.07 0.32
N PRO A 240 5.24 -5.39 0.54
CA PRO A 240 5.84 -5.97 1.74
C PRO A 240 7.37 -5.91 1.80
N LEU A 241 8.06 -5.51 0.71
CA LEU A 241 9.53 -5.35 0.67
C LEU A 241 10.00 -4.06 1.32
#